data_cf6a64ba33cec6184a2728d411c97c02
#
_entry.id   cf6a64ba33cec6184a2728d411c97c02
#
_cell.length_a   1.000
_cell.length_b   1.000
_cell.length_c   1.000
_cell.angle_alpha   90.00
_cell.angle_beta   90.00
_cell.angle_gamma   90.00
#
_symmetry.space_group_name_H-M   'P 1'
#
loop_
_entity.id
_entity.type
_entity.pdbx_description
1 polymer ?
#
loop_
_entity_poly.entity_id
_entity_poly.type
_entity_poly.pdbx_seq_one_letter_code
_entity_poly.pdbx_strand_id
1 'polypeptide(L)'
;MHSNLFLRGSLVVLAGLATAAAQGLRPAAPAGFTDLFNGKDLKGWRGRPGGGGVFSPYVEAEFSKEERAQKQSEWNADRDLHWRADPVKGEIVSDGKGVHLATEKAYGDFEFRVDWMLTQSCGDSGVYLRDYPQVQIWDPACPREQRNGADKGSGGLWNNNPDNPGKWPLVKADHPIGEWNSLAIKMVGTRVWVKLNGKDVVVGQVLDNFFDRAQPVLPSGSIELQTHGSEVRFRNVYVREIAEPEGKALLAALGR
;
A
#
# COMPACT_ATOMS: atom_id res chain seq x y z
N MET A 1 -33.92 -62.50 51.98
CA MET A 1 -32.72 -61.63 52.08
C MET A 1 -32.39 -61.24 50.65
N HIS A 2 -32.77 -60.01 50.24
CA HIS A 2 -32.53 -59.52 48.92
C HIS A 2 -31.57 -58.32 48.98
N SER A 3 -30.38 -58.53 48.42
CA SER A 3 -29.39 -57.46 48.36
C SER A 3 -29.53 -56.71 47.03
N ASN A 4 -29.91 -55.46 47.10
CA ASN A 4 -29.90 -54.54 45.96
C ASN A 4 -28.54 -53.93 45.73
N LEU A 5 -27.94 -54.18 44.59
CA LEU A 5 -26.68 -53.60 44.17
C LEU A 5 -27.00 -52.35 43.31
N PHE A 6 -26.70 -51.14 43.85
CA PHE A 6 -26.81 -49.91 43.10
C PHE A 6 -25.52 -49.66 42.30
N LEU A 7 -25.63 -49.73 40.95
CA LEU A 7 -24.57 -49.27 40.05
C LEU A 7 -24.64 -47.74 39.95
N ARG A 8 -23.61 -47.05 40.44
CA ARG A 8 -23.42 -45.62 40.19
C ARG A 8 -22.65 -45.43 38.89
N GLY A 9 -23.33 -44.96 37.82
CA GLY A 9 -22.70 -44.52 36.58
C GLY A 9 -22.05 -43.17 36.77
N SER A 10 -20.74 -43.08 36.63
CA SER A 10 -20.01 -41.81 36.59
C SER A 10 -20.07 -41.23 35.17
N LEU A 11 -20.73 -40.09 35.03
CA LEU A 11 -20.76 -39.34 33.81
C LEU A 11 -19.45 -38.54 33.68
N VAL A 12 -18.57 -38.94 32.77
CA VAL A 12 -17.35 -38.19 32.43
C VAL A 12 -17.77 -37.11 31.40
N VAL A 13 -17.84 -35.89 31.86
CA VAL A 13 -18.02 -34.71 30.96
C VAL A 13 -16.62 -34.36 30.41
N LEU A 14 -16.38 -34.73 29.14
CA LEU A 14 -15.23 -34.21 28.39
C LEU A 14 -15.51 -32.74 28.05
N ALA A 15 -14.90 -31.82 28.79
CA ALA A 15 -14.83 -30.43 28.41
C ALA A 15 -13.83 -30.29 27.24
N GLY A 16 -14.35 -30.15 26.05
CA GLY A 16 -13.57 -29.78 24.86
C GLY A 16 -13.03 -28.38 25.05
N LEU A 17 -11.75 -28.23 25.36
CA LEU A 17 -11.03 -26.98 25.26
C LEU A 17 -10.87 -26.64 23.77
N ALA A 18 -11.78 -25.81 23.24
CA ALA A 18 -11.55 -25.11 21.98
C ALA A 18 -10.39 -24.13 22.19
N THR A 19 -9.21 -24.46 21.71
CA THR A 19 -8.11 -23.53 21.58
C THR A 19 -8.52 -22.48 20.53
N ALA A 20 -9.04 -21.34 20.98
CA ALA A 20 -9.12 -20.15 20.16
C ALA A 20 -7.67 -19.80 19.77
N ALA A 21 -7.30 -20.06 18.52
CA ALA A 21 -6.06 -19.56 17.97
C ALA A 21 -6.05 -18.05 18.19
N ALA A 22 -5.09 -17.56 18.95
CA ALA A 22 -4.88 -16.13 19.14
C ALA A 22 -4.60 -15.55 17.74
N GLN A 23 -5.64 -15.02 17.10
CA GLN A 23 -5.46 -14.14 15.93
C GLN A 23 -4.58 -13.01 16.42
N GLY A 24 -3.36 -12.89 15.87
CA GLY A 24 -2.47 -11.79 16.19
C GLY A 24 -3.26 -10.49 16.02
N LEU A 25 -3.52 -9.79 17.12
CA LEU A 25 -4.30 -8.56 17.12
C LEU A 25 -3.54 -7.56 16.23
N ARG A 26 -4.10 -7.26 15.05
CA ARG A 26 -3.60 -6.16 14.22
C ARG A 26 -3.63 -4.89 15.07
N PRO A 27 -2.59 -4.05 15.01
CA PRO A 27 -2.63 -2.76 15.66
C PRO A 27 -3.87 -1.97 15.18
N ALA A 28 -4.55 -1.31 16.09
CA ALA A 28 -5.61 -0.38 15.72
C ALA A 28 -5.02 0.76 14.88
N ALA A 29 -5.81 1.31 13.97
CA ALA A 29 -5.41 2.49 13.23
C ALA A 29 -5.03 3.63 14.21
N PRO A 30 -3.97 4.38 13.95
CA PRO A 30 -3.60 5.54 14.74
C PRO A 30 -4.77 6.55 14.83
N ALA A 31 -4.81 7.34 15.90
CA ALA A 31 -5.88 8.33 16.07
C ALA A 31 -5.98 9.25 14.84
N GLY A 32 -7.18 9.44 14.33
CA GLY A 32 -7.48 10.23 13.14
C GLY A 32 -7.26 9.50 11.80
N PHE A 33 -6.78 8.26 11.80
CA PHE A 33 -6.62 7.45 10.60
C PHE A 33 -7.77 6.46 10.42
N THR A 34 -8.11 6.22 9.16
CA THR A 34 -8.99 5.12 8.72
C THR A 34 -8.13 3.94 8.30
N ASP A 35 -8.51 2.75 8.72
CA ASP A 35 -7.90 1.50 8.27
C ASP A 35 -8.43 1.15 6.88
N LEU A 36 -7.54 1.03 5.90
CA LEU A 36 -7.89 0.66 4.53
C LEU A 36 -7.92 -0.86 4.30
N PHE A 37 -7.42 -1.63 5.25
CA PHE A 37 -7.45 -3.08 5.19
C PHE A 37 -8.15 -3.66 6.42
N ASN A 38 -9.31 -4.26 6.22
CA ASN A 38 -10.13 -4.83 7.31
C ASN A 38 -9.55 -6.11 7.94
N GLY A 39 -8.40 -6.60 7.45
CA GLY A 39 -7.74 -7.82 7.93
C GLY A 39 -8.39 -9.13 7.46
N LYS A 40 -9.39 -9.09 6.59
CA LYS A 40 -10.14 -10.28 6.14
C LYS A 40 -10.16 -10.46 4.64
N ASP A 41 -10.44 -9.40 3.91
CA ASP A 41 -10.62 -9.40 2.46
C ASP A 41 -10.17 -8.07 1.85
N LEU A 42 -10.26 -7.96 0.52
CA LEU A 42 -9.88 -6.77 -0.23
C LEU A 42 -11.06 -5.82 -0.48
N LYS A 43 -12.07 -5.80 0.39
CA LYS A 43 -13.18 -4.84 0.30
C LYS A 43 -12.64 -3.40 0.43
N GLY A 44 -13.12 -2.53 -0.46
CA GLY A 44 -12.63 -1.15 -0.57
C GLY A 44 -11.42 -0.98 -1.50
N TRP A 45 -10.99 -2.09 -2.13
CA TRP A 45 -9.93 -2.11 -3.11
C TRP A 45 -10.43 -2.62 -4.46
N ARG A 46 -9.90 -2.06 -5.54
CA ARG A 46 -10.18 -2.43 -6.93
C ARG A 46 -8.90 -2.80 -7.67
N GLY A 47 -9.02 -3.61 -8.72
CA GLY A 47 -7.92 -3.79 -9.67
C GLY A 47 -7.76 -2.54 -10.53
N ARG A 48 -6.51 -2.18 -10.87
CA ARG A 48 -6.20 -1.11 -11.83
C ARG A 48 -4.99 -1.51 -12.67
N PRO A 49 -5.02 -1.35 -14.02
CA PRO A 49 -3.92 -1.77 -14.88
C PRO A 49 -2.58 -1.18 -14.45
N GLY A 50 -1.51 -1.98 -14.56
CA GLY A 50 -0.19 -1.54 -14.16
C GLY A 50 0.95 -2.47 -14.52
N GLY A 51 0.72 -3.77 -14.58
CA GLY A 51 1.75 -4.80 -14.74
C GLY A 51 2.62 -4.69 -15.99
N GLY A 52 3.63 -3.85 -15.95
CA GLY A 52 4.55 -3.58 -17.06
C GLY A 52 4.42 -2.19 -17.67
N GLY A 53 3.57 -1.34 -17.11
CA GLY A 53 3.38 0.05 -17.52
C GLY A 53 2.62 0.85 -16.47
N VAL A 54 2.40 2.11 -16.75
CA VAL A 54 1.56 3.00 -15.94
C VAL A 54 0.27 3.31 -16.70
N PHE A 55 -0.86 3.20 -16.03
CA PHE A 55 -2.16 3.46 -16.62
C PHE A 55 -2.61 4.89 -16.34
N SER A 56 -2.86 5.64 -17.41
CA SER A 56 -3.19 7.07 -17.31
C SER A 56 -4.60 7.30 -16.77
N PRO A 57 -4.79 8.18 -15.77
CA PRO A 57 -6.11 8.59 -15.32
C PRO A 57 -6.89 9.33 -16.41
N TYR A 58 -6.21 9.96 -17.36
CA TYR A 58 -6.86 10.63 -18.50
C TYR A 58 -7.50 9.61 -19.45
N VAL A 59 -6.82 8.51 -19.75
CA VAL A 59 -7.39 7.40 -20.53
C VAL A 59 -8.58 6.77 -19.81
N GLU A 60 -8.47 6.57 -18.49
CA GLU A 60 -9.59 6.05 -17.70
C GLU A 60 -10.81 7.01 -17.72
N ALA A 61 -10.57 8.30 -17.76
CA ALA A 61 -11.63 9.32 -17.82
C ALA A 61 -12.43 9.31 -19.13
N GLU A 62 -11.83 8.83 -20.23
CA GLU A 62 -12.46 8.77 -21.56
C GLU A 62 -13.45 7.60 -21.70
N PHE A 63 -13.40 6.61 -20.80
CA PHE A 63 -14.31 5.47 -20.89
C PHE A 63 -15.76 5.89 -20.65
N SER A 64 -16.66 5.37 -21.47
CA SER A 64 -18.10 5.40 -21.20
C SER A 64 -18.39 4.67 -19.87
N LYS A 65 -19.57 4.87 -19.32
CA LYS A 65 -19.98 4.20 -18.08
C LYS A 65 -19.96 2.67 -18.23
N GLU A 66 -20.41 2.19 -19.37
CA GLU A 66 -20.50 0.77 -19.71
C GLU A 66 -19.10 0.16 -19.88
N GLU A 67 -18.21 0.81 -20.64
CA GLU A 67 -16.83 0.38 -20.81
C GLU A 67 -16.08 0.36 -19.49
N ARG A 68 -16.26 1.38 -18.66
CA ARG A 68 -15.65 1.45 -17.33
C ARG A 68 -16.11 0.29 -16.45
N ALA A 69 -17.41 -0.02 -16.44
CA ALA A 69 -17.96 -1.12 -15.66
C ALA A 69 -17.42 -2.48 -16.13
N GLN A 70 -17.35 -2.71 -17.44
CA GLN A 70 -16.80 -3.93 -18.01
C GLN A 70 -15.32 -4.07 -17.67
N LYS A 71 -14.49 -3.06 -17.96
CA LYS A 71 -13.06 -3.07 -17.68
C LYS A 71 -12.77 -3.25 -16.19
N GLN A 72 -13.52 -2.58 -15.33
CA GLN A 72 -13.36 -2.72 -13.87
C GLN A 72 -13.67 -4.14 -13.41
N SER A 73 -14.66 -4.81 -14.01
CA SER A 73 -14.97 -6.22 -13.74
C SER A 73 -13.79 -7.13 -14.14
N GLU A 74 -13.21 -6.89 -15.32
CA GLU A 74 -12.05 -7.63 -15.83
C GLU A 74 -10.82 -7.41 -14.91
N TRP A 75 -10.54 -6.17 -14.52
CA TRP A 75 -9.44 -5.84 -13.63
C TRP A 75 -9.62 -6.40 -12.22
N ASN A 76 -10.86 -6.43 -11.72
CA ASN A 76 -11.14 -7.04 -10.42
C ASN A 76 -10.97 -8.56 -10.46
N ALA A 77 -11.33 -9.21 -11.57
CA ALA A 77 -11.10 -10.63 -11.75
C ALA A 77 -9.59 -10.96 -11.79
N ASP A 78 -8.78 -10.14 -12.47
CA ASP A 78 -7.32 -10.27 -12.48
C ASP A 78 -6.71 -9.97 -11.09
N ARG A 79 -7.19 -8.95 -10.38
CA ARG A 79 -6.81 -8.68 -8.99
C ARG A 79 -7.01 -9.93 -8.12
N ASP A 80 -8.17 -10.58 -8.23
CA ASP A 80 -8.52 -11.72 -7.38
C ASP A 80 -7.68 -12.97 -7.65
N LEU A 81 -7.01 -13.03 -8.82
CA LEU A 81 -6.03 -14.07 -9.14
C LEU A 81 -4.64 -13.80 -8.51
N HIS A 82 -4.27 -12.54 -8.30
CA HIS A 82 -2.90 -12.14 -8.00
C HIS A 82 -2.72 -11.44 -6.65
N TRP A 83 -3.82 -10.96 -6.06
CA TRP A 83 -3.83 -10.34 -4.75
C TRP A 83 -4.69 -11.12 -3.78
N ARG A 84 -4.23 -11.27 -2.57
CA ARG A 84 -4.99 -11.94 -1.51
C ARG A 84 -4.82 -11.26 -0.17
N ALA A 85 -5.83 -11.35 0.67
CA ALA A 85 -5.72 -11.08 2.09
C ALA A 85 -5.17 -12.33 2.78
N ASP A 86 -4.27 -12.14 3.74
CA ASP A 86 -3.86 -13.16 4.72
C ASP A 86 -4.45 -12.75 6.09
N PRO A 87 -5.61 -13.26 6.49
CA PRO A 87 -6.27 -12.85 7.71
C PRO A 87 -5.58 -13.35 8.97
N VAL A 88 -4.73 -14.38 8.87
CA VAL A 88 -3.96 -14.90 10.00
C VAL A 88 -2.82 -13.96 10.35
N LYS A 89 -2.15 -13.41 9.33
CA LYS A 89 -1.03 -12.47 9.49
C LYS A 89 -1.47 -11.01 9.48
N GLY A 90 -2.68 -10.71 9.02
CA GLY A 90 -3.15 -9.34 8.83
C GLY A 90 -2.44 -8.63 7.67
N GLU A 91 -2.14 -9.35 6.60
CA GLU A 91 -1.37 -8.89 5.45
C GLU A 91 -2.18 -8.87 4.16
N ILE A 92 -1.89 -7.92 3.28
CA ILE A 92 -2.23 -7.94 1.86
C ILE A 92 -1.00 -8.49 1.13
N VAL A 93 -1.19 -9.46 0.25
CA VAL A 93 -0.09 -10.12 -0.45
C VAL A 93 -0.35 -10.08 -1.96
N SER A 94 0.63 -9.62 -2.73
CA SER A 94 0.71 -9.76 -4.18
C SER A 94 1.70 -10.86 -4.55
N ASP A 95 1.38 -11.67 -5.55
CA ASP A 95 2.32 -12.66 -6.12
C ASP A 95 3.31 -12.08 -7.14
N GLY A 96 3.24 -10.76 -7.36
CA GLY A 96 4.10 -10.05 -8.31
C GLY A 96 3.53 -9.92 -9.72
N LYS A 97 2.30 -10.37 -9.96
CA LYS A 97 1.67 -10.38 -11.29
C LYS A 97 0.36 -9.58 -11.30
N GLY A 98 -0.22 -9.50 -12.49
CA GLY A 98 -1.54 -8.91 -12.72
C GLY A 98 -1.58 -7.39 -12.55
N VAL A 99 -2.75 -6.88 -12.21
CA VAL A 99 -3.03 -5.45 -12.02
C VAL A 99 -2.55 -4.93 -10.66
N HIS A 100 -2.41 -3.62 -10.52
CA HIS A 100 -2.19 -2.98 -9.21
C HIS A 100 -3.44 -3.07 -8.32
N LEU A 101 -3.25 -2.91 -7.03
CA LEU A 101 -4.32 -2.83 -6.04
C LEU A 101 -4.58 -1.36 -5.69
N ALA A 102 -5.68 -0.79 -6.17
CA ALA A 102 -6.05 0.60 -6.00
C ALA A 102 -7.21 0.76 -5.00
N THR A 103 -7.23 1.85 -4.25
CA THR A 103 -8.40 2.19 -3.41
C THR A 103 -9.61 2.51 -4.29
N GLU A 104 -10.81 2.06 -3.89
CA GLU A 104 -12.06 2.45 -4.55
C GLU A 104 -12.35 3.94 -4.35
N LYS A 105 -12.05 4.46 -3.16
CA LYS A 105 -12.17 5.89 -2.84
C LYS A 105 -10.99 6.67 -3.42
N ALA A 106 -11.28 7.81 -4.04
CA ALA A 106 -10.28 8.81 -4.41
C ALA A 106 -9.97 9.73 -3.21
N TYR A 107 -8.71 10.13 -3.09
CA TYR A 107 -8.21 11.01 -2.04
C TYR A 107 -7.64 12.31 -2.64
N GLY A 108 -7.94 13.43 -1.97
CA GLY A 108 -7.32 14.73 -2.24
C GLY A 108 -6.00 14.88 -1.48
N ASP A 109 -5.95 15.78 -0.50
CA ASP A 109 -4.84 15.90 0.41
C ASP A 109 -4.92 14.83 1.50
N PHE A 110 -3.85 14.08 1.72
CA PHE A 110 -3.86 12.95 2.64
C PHE A 110 -2.50 12.67 3.29
N GLU A 111 -2.54 11.95 4.43
CA GLU A 111 -1.43 11.19 4.98
C GLU A 111 -1.74 9.70 4.85
N PHE A 112 -0.84 8.95 4.22
CA PHE A 112 -0.92 7.50 4.02
C PHE A 112 0.21 6.81 4.75
N ARG A 113 -0.09 5.73 5.45
CA ARG A 113 0.89 4.90 6.14
C ARG A 113 0.71 3.45 5.74
N VAL A 114 1.83 2.78 5.52
CA VAL A 114 1.87 1.36 5.17
C VAL A 114 3.19 0.74 5.60
N ASP A 115 3.16 -0.46 6.14
CA ASP A 115 4.34 -1.29 6.22
C ASP A 115 4.40 -2.20 4.99
N TRP A 116 5.60 -2.36 4.43
CA TRP A 116 5.84 -3.22 3.29
C TRP A 116 7.04 -4.13 3.49
N MET A 117 7.05 -5.27 2.81
CA MET A 117 8.15 -6.23 2.83
C MET A 117 8.30 -6.86 1.45
N LEU A 118 9.49 -6.77 0.87
CA LEU A 118 9.90 -7.56 -0.28
C LEU A 118 10.40 -8.91 0.23
N THR A 119 9.93 -10.02 -0.35
CA THR A 119 10.21 -11.38 0.14
C THR A 119 11.41 -12.02 -0.53
N GLN A 120 11.93 -11.43 -1.61
CA GLN A 120 13.04 -11.95 -2.39
C GLN A 120 13.93 -10.84 -2.95
N SER A 121 15.16 -11.21 -3.28
CA SER A 121 16.13 -10.31 -3.92
C SER A 121 15.61 -9.77 -5.25
N CYS A 122 16.02 -8.54 -5.59
CA CYS A 122 15.58 -7.81 -6.77
C CYS A 122 14.07 -7.60 -6.84
N GLY A 123 13.39 -7.59 -5.69
CA GLY A 123 12.00 -7.19 -5.59
C GLY A 123 11.82 -5.71 -5.93
N ASP A 124 10.66 -5.41 -6.54
CA ASP A 124 10.27 -4.07 -6.96
C ASP A 124 8.78 -3.88 -6.71
N SER A 125 8.42 -2.68 -6.28
CA SER A 125 7.06 -2.25 -5.99
C SER A 125 7.00 -0.73 -5.87
N GLY A 126 5.89 -0.19 -5.40
CA GLY A 126 5.73 1.23 -5.14
C GLY A 126 4.35 1.58 -4.62
N VAL A 127 4.19 2.84 -4.22
CA VAL A 127 2.90 3.42 -3.86
C VAL A 127 2.59 4.54 -4.83
N TYR A 128 1.51 4.40 -5.61
CA TYR A 128 1.03 5.45 -6.50
C TYR A 128 0.15 6.42 -5.74
N LEU A 129 0.26 7.69 -6.09
CA LEU A 129 -0.41 8.79 -5.41
C LEU A 129 -1.36 9.47 -6.37
N ARG A 130 -2.68 9.41 -6.12
CA ARG A 130 -3.72 9.96 -7.00
C ARG A 130 -3.62 9.47 -8.45
N ASP A 131 -3.41 8.15 -8.61
CA ASP A 131 -3.24 7.48 -9.91
C ASP A 131 -1.93 7.82 -10.66
N TYR A 132 -0.97 8.48 -10.01
CA TYR A 132 0.34 8.81 -10.61
C TYR A 132 1.47 8.02 -9.98
N PRO A 133 2.44 7.51 -10.78
CA PRO A 133 3.61 6.81 -10.29
C PRO A 133 4.58 7.80 -9.62
N GLN A 134 5.39 7.41 -8.71
CA GLN A 134 5.24 6.50 -7.58
C GLN A 134 6.25 6.90 -6.49
N VAL A 135 5.92 6.62 -5.24
CA VAL A 135 6.93 6.48 -4.18
C VAL A 135 7.53 5.09 -4.35
N GLN A 136 8.79 5.04 -4.75
CA GLN A 136 9.47 3.79 -5.14
C GLN A 136 9.74 2.88 -3.96
N ILE A 137 9.56 1.58 -4.17
CA ILE A 137 9.96 0.48 -3.28
C ILE A 137 10.78 -0.50 -4.11
N TRP A 138 12.03 -0.78 -3.72
CA TRP A 138 12.87 -1.76 -4.40
C TRP A 138 13.93 -2.37 -3.47
N ASP A 139 14.67 -3.35 -3.99
CA ASP A 139 15.84 -3.91 -3.34
C ASP A 139 17.08 -3.07 -3.69
N PRO A 140 17.62 -2.28 -2.75
CA PRO A 140 18.79 -1.45 -3.01
C PRO A 140 20.08 -2.24 -3.32
N ALA A 141 20.09 -3.54 -3.02
CA ALA A 141 21.22 -4.42 -3.27
C ALA A 141 21.15 -5.12 -4.64
N CYS A 142 20.03 -4.99 -5.36
CA CYS A 142 19.84 -5.63 -6.65
C CYS A 142 20.76 -5.04 -7.74
N PRO A 143 21.76 -5.79 -8.28
CA PRO A 143 22.68 -5.24 -9.28
C PRO A 143 21.99 -4.78 -10.56
N ARG A 144 20.91 -5.45 -10.96
CA ARG A 144 20.13 -5.10 -12.14
C ARG A 144 19.44 -3.74 -11.97
N GLU A 145 18.90 -3.46 -10.78
CA GLU A 145 18.15 -2.24 -10.51
C GLU A 145 19.03 -1.06 -10.07
N GLN A 146 20.29 -1.29 -9.71
CA GLN A 146 21.24 -0.21 -9.39
C GLN A 146 21.49 0.71 -10.58
N ARG A 147 21.44 0.19 -11.81
CA ARG A 147 21.48 1.02 -13.03
C ARG A 147 20.31 2.01 -13.13
N ASN A 148 19.17 1.70 -12.47
CA ASN A 148 17.99 2.53 -12.37
C ASN A 148 18.02 3.42 -11.12
N GLY A 149 19.06 3.31 -10.27
CA GLY A 149 19.26 4.10 -9.05
C GLY A 149 18.81 3.42 -7.77
N ALA A 150 18.57 2.10 -7.76
CA ALA A 150 18.15 1.37 -6.57
C ALA A 150 19.16 1.46 -5.42
N ASP A 151 20.44 1.61 -5.71
CA ASP A 151 21.52 1.83 -4.74
C ASP A 151 21.28 3.03 -3.81
N LYS A 152 20.45 4.00 -4.25
CA LYS A 152 20.04 5.17 -3.46
C LYS A 152 18.98 4.85 -2.40
N GLY A 153 18.27 3.71 -2.52
CA GLY A 153 17.23 3.27 -1.60
C GLY A 153 15.82 3.60 -2.07
N SER A 154 14.83 3.13 -1.30
CA SER A 154 13.40 3.35 -1.53
C SER A 154 12.92 4.71 -1.02
N GLY A 155 11.71 5.10 -1.40
CA GLY A 155 11.01 6.29 -0.90
C GLY A 155 11.11 7.52 -1.81
N GLY A 156 11.97 7.50 -2.85
CA GLY A 156 12.04 8.58 -3.83
C GLY A 156 10.84 8.61 -4.79
N LEU A 157 10.60 9.77 -5.42
CA LEU A 157 9.59 9.96 -6.47
C LEU A 157 10.21 9.60 -7.83
N TRP A 158 10.45 8.31 -8.03
CA TRP A 158 11.33 7.80 -9.10
C TRP A 158 10.92 8.22 -10.50
N ASN A 159 9.62 8.35 -10.77
CA ASN A 159 9.09 8.75 -12.09
C ASN A 159 9.15 10.27 -12.34
N ASN A 160 9.60 11.06 -11.37
CA ASN A 160 9.85 12.48 -11.57
C ASN A 160 10.97 12.72 -12.60
N ASN A 161 10.99 13.91 -13.19
CA ASN A 161 12.08 14.34 -14.05
C ASN A 161 13.44 14.18 -13.34
N PRO A 162 14.52 13.89 -14.09
CA PRO A 162 15.85 13.71 -13.50
C PRO A 162 16.33 14.88 -12.65
N ASP A 163 15.96 16.11 -13.03
CA ASP A 163 16.36 17.34 -12.34
C ASP A 163 15.49 17.67 -11.12
N ASN A 164 14.39 16.93 -10.87
CA ASN A 164 13.56 17.12 -9.70
C ASN A 164 14.26 16.53 -8.46
N PRO A 165 14.56 17.34 -7.44
CA PRO A 165 15.27 16.88 -6.24
C PRO A 165 14.57 15.71 -5.51
N GLY A 166 13.24 15.60 -5.65
CA GLY A 166 12.46 14.53 -5.03
C GLY A 166 12.57 13.17 -5.74
N LYS A 167 13.19 13.09 -6.93
CA LYS A 167 13.37 11.84 -7.65
C LYS A 167 14.11 10.79 -6.82
N TRP A 168 15.12 11.22 -6.08
CA TRP A 168 15.93 10.35 -5.25
C TRP A 168 15.66 10.59 -3.77
N PRO A 169 15.74 9.55 -2.93
CA PRO A 169 15.65 9.73 -1.50
C PRO A 169 16.87 10.49 -0.97
N LEU A 170 16.65 11.33 0.05
CA LEU A 170 17.71 12.08 0.73
C LEU A 170 18.72 11.17 1.43
N VAL A 171 18.28 9.98 1.85
CA VAL A 171 19.09 9.00 2.55
C VAL A 171 18.52 7.60 2.29
N LYS A 172 19.40 6.62 2.13
CA LYS A 172 19.04 5.21 2.11
C LYS A 172 18.62 4.78 3.53
N ALA A 173 17.39 4.31 3.66
CA ALA A 173 16.80 3.97 4.95
C ALA A 173 16.13 2.60 4.99
N ASP A 174 16.31 1.79 3.96
CA ASP A 174 15.71 0.46 3.81
C ASP A 174 16.25 -0.52 4.85
N HIS A 175 15.36 -1.39 5.33
CA HIS A 175 15.74 -2.61 6.02
C HIS A 175 16.03 -3.72 4.98
N PRO A 176 16.77 -4.78 5.36
CA PRO A 176 17.08 -5.90 4.47
C PRO A 176 15.82 -6.60 3.91
N ILE A 177 16.01 -7.30 2.78
CA ILE A 177 14.97 -8.18 2.22
C ILE A 177 14.48 -9.17 3.29
N GLY A 178 13.18 -9.41 3.34
CA GLY A 178 12.51 -10.23 4.34
C GLY A 178 12.18 -9.50 5.65
N GLU A 179 12.56 -8.25 5.78
CA GLU A 179 12.21 -7.41 6.93
C GLU A 179 11.15 -6.37 6.55
N TRP A 180 10.33 -5.99 7.54
CA TRP A 180 9.32 -4.97 7.38
C TRP A 180 9.92 -3.57 7.36
N ASN A 181 9.51 -2.77 6.39
CA ASN A 181 9.77 -1.35 6.29
C ASN A 181 8.49 -0.57 6.59
N SER A 182 8.60 0.56 7.26
CA SER A 182 7.47 1.46 7.55
C SER A 182 7.57 2.71 6.69
N LEU A 183 6.51 2.98 5.93
CA LEU A 183 6.42 4.12 5.02
C LEU A 183 5.29 5.05 5.48
N ALA A 184 5.60 6.34 5.61
CA ALA A 184 4.61 7.39 5.83
C ALA A 184 4.74 8.45 4.74
N ILE A 185 3.64 8.70 4.02
CA ILE A 185 3.56 9.61 2.89
C ILE A 185 2.54 10.69 3.21
N LYS A 186 2.89 11.97 3.04
CA LYS A 186 1.92 13.07 2.99
C LYS A 186 1.89 13.64 1.58
N MET A 187 0.71 13.93 1.09
CA MET A 187 0.51 14.65 -0.15
C MET A 187 -0.45 15.82 0.09
N VAL A 188 0.01 17.04 -0.20
CA VAL A 188 -0.77 18.28 -0.10
C VAL A 188 -0.59 19.09 -1.38
N GLY A 189 -1.68 19.34 -2.09
CA GLY A 189 -1.59 19.85 -3.45
C GLY A 189 -0.74 18.92 -4.31
N THR A 190 0.33 19.43 -4.90
CA THR A 190 1.31 18.63 -5.67
C THR A 190 2.54 18.23 -4.86
N ARG A 191 2.62 18.63 -3.58
CA ARG A 191 3.79 18.43 -2.73
C ARG A 191 3.70 17.13 -1.96
N VAL A 192 4.82 16.42 -1.88
CA VAL A 192 4.95 15.13 -1.22
C VAL A 192 6.07 15.14 -0.18
N TRP A 193 5.78 14.59 0.99
CA TRP A 193 6.74 14.26 2.04
C TRP A 193 6.72 12.75 2.24
N VAL A 194 7.88 12.15 2.34
CA VAL A 194 8.01 10.70 2.58
C VAL A 194 8.98 10.46 3.73
N LYS A 195 8.53 9.64 4.69
CA LYS A 195 9.40 9.04 5.70
C LYS A 195 9.48 7.54 5.46
N LEU A 196 10.70 7.02 5.47
CA LEU A 196 10.98 5.58 5.44
C LEU A 196 11.73 5.20 6.72
N ASN A 197 11.17 4.27 7.49
CA ASN A 197 11.73 3.83 8.77
C ASN A 197 12.07 5.00 9.72
N GLY A 198 11.18 5.98 9.77
CA GLY A 198 11.30 7.20 10.59
C GLY A 198 12.22 8.29 10.05
N LYS A 199 12.98 8.04 8.97
CA LYS A 199 13.87 9.05 8.35
C LYS A 199 13.14 9.79 7.23
N ASP A 200 13.34 11.10 7.14
CA ASP A 200 12.87 11.89 6.01
C ASP A 200 13.67 11.54 4.76
N VAL A 201 12.98 11.03 3.74
CA VAL A 201 13.58 10.66 2.45
C VAL A 201 13.12 11.58 1.31
N VAL A 202 11.94 12.20 1.43
CA VAL A 202 11.47 13.29 0.56
C VAL A 202 10.84 14.36 1.44
N VAL A 203 11.14 15.63 1.20
CA VAL A 203 10.60 16.75 1.99
C VAL A 203 10.02 17.81 1.06
N GLY A 204 8.68 17.84 0.97
CA GLY A 204 7.92 18.87 0.25
C GLY A 204 8.24 19.00 -1.24
N GLN A 205 8.66 17.91 -1.89
CA GLN A 205 8.97 17.92 -3.32
C GLN A 205 7.71 17.77 -4.17
N VAL A 206 7.72 18.32 -5.36
CA VAL A 206 6.61 18.19 -6.30
C VAL A 206 6.57 16.77 -6.85
N LEU A 207 5.39 16.15 -6.88
CA LEU A 207 5.14 14.98 -7.71
C LEU A 207 4.85 15.47 -9.14
N ASP A 208 5.73 15.12 -10.06
CA ASP A 208 5.55 15.47 -11.46
C ASP A 208 4.41 14.66 -12.07
N ASN A 209 3.63 15.30 -12.91
CA ASN A 209 2.65 14.57 -13.72
C ASN A 209 3.37 13.74 -14.79
N PHE A 210 3.41 12.43 -14.58
CA PHE A 210 4.11 11.50 -15.47
C PHE A 210 3.54 11.47 -16.88
N PHE A 211 2.23 11.71 -17.03
CA PHE A 211 1.51 11.61 -18.30
C PHE A 211 1.49 12.91 -19.11
N ASP A 212 1.58 14.05 -18.40
CA ASP A 212 1.67 15.39 -19.00
C ASP A 212 2.50 16.31 -18.10
N ARG A 213 3.77 16.45 -18.41
CA ARG A 213 4.72 17.25 -17.62
C ARG A 213 4.40 18.74 -17.56
N ALA A 214 3.55 19.24 -18.46
CA ALA A 214 3.13 20.64 -18.48
C ALA A 214 1.98 20.94 -17.51
N GLN A 215 1.32 19.91 -17.00
CA GLN A 215 0.18 20.02 -16.09
C GLN A 215 0.52 19.50 -14.69
N PRO A 216 -0.10 20.04 -13.64
CA PRO A 216 -0.01 19.42 -12.33
C PRO A 216 -0.72 18.05 -12.31
N VAL A 217 -0.44 17.23 -11.30
CA VAL A 217 -1.24 16.03 -11.03
C VAL A 217 -2.68 16.42 -10.67
N LEU A 218 -3.63 15.52 -10.94
CA LEU A 218 -5.04 15.73 -10.61
C LEU A 218 -5.23 16.01 -9.10
N PRO A 219 -6.26 16.79 -8.72
CA PRO A 219 -6.49 17.17 -7.34
C PRO A 219 -6.91 16.01 -6.43
N SER A 220 -7.38 14.91 -7.02
CA SER A 220 -7.73 13.67 -6.30
C SER A 220 -7.58 12.46 -7.22
N GLY A 221 -7.39 11.28 -6.61
CA GLY A 221 -7.28 10.00 -7.30
C GLY A 221 -7.06 8.87 -6.30
N SER A 222 -6.91 7.64 -6.80
CA SER A 222 -6.68 6.47 -5.96
C SER A 222 -5.27 6.46 -5.36
N ILE A 223 -5.12 5.78 -4.22
CA ILE A 223 -3.83 5.32 -3.72
C ILE A 223 -3.67 3.88 -4.21
N GLU A 224 -2.52 3.55 -4.82
CA GLU A 224 -2.31 2.22 -5.36
C GLU A 224 -1.08 1.55 -4.76
N LEU A 225 -1.20 0.25 -4.50
CA LEU A 225 -0.09 -0.63 -4.17
C LEU A 225 0.33 -1.33 -5.46
N GLN A 226 1.58 -1.14 -5.86
CA GLN A 226 2.10 -1.69 -7.11
C GLN A 226 2.46 -3.17 -6.95
N THR A 227 2.12 -3.97 -7.96
CA THR A 227 2.70 -5.29 -8.21
C THR A 227 3.74 -5.17 -9.33
N HIS A 228 4.93 -5.79 -9.16
CA HIS A 228 5.99 -5.69 -10.18
C HIS A 228 6.99 -6.85 -10.11
N GLY A 229 6.60 -8.00 -10.67
CA GLY A 229 7.49 -9.13 -10.93
C GLY A 229 7.95 -9.95 -9.73
N SER A 230 7.60 -9.57 -8.51
CA SER A 230 7.97 -10.31 -7.29
C SER A 230 6.90 -10.21 -6.20
N GLU A 231 6.84 -11.21 -5.32
CA GLU A 231 5.94 -11.15 -4.17
C GLU A 231 6.30 -9.96 -3.29
N VAL A 232 5.29 -9.16 -2.96
CA VAL A 232 5.37 -8.08 -1.98
C VAL A 232 4.22 -8.19 -1.00
N ARG A 233 4.48 -7.84 0.24
CA ARG A 233 3.51 -7.88 1.34
C ARG A 233 3.32 -6.51 1.94
N PHE A 234 2.08 -6.21 2.31
CA PHE A 234 1.68 -4.96 2.94
C PHE A 234 0.86 -5.25 4.19
N ARG A 235 1.02 -4.41 5.21
CA ARG A 235 0.19 -4.40 6.43
C ARG A 235 0.09 -3.00 6.99
N ASN A 236 -0.74 -2.79 8.02
CA ASN A 236 -0.88 -1.50 8.70
C ASN A 236 -1.17 -0.37 7.71
N VAL A 237 -2.19 -0.60 6.84
CA VAL A 237 -2.51 0.28 5.71
C VAL A 237 -3.53 1.31 6.19
N TYR A 238 -3.09 2.52 6.44
CA TYR A 238 -3.90 3.57 7.04
C TYR A 238 -3.89 4.84 6.20
N VAL A 239 -5.01 5.56 6.17
CA VAL A 239 -5.11 6.87 5.54
C VAL A 239 -5.79 7.86 6.46
N ARG A 240 -5.37 9.11 6.40
CA ARG A 240 -6.02 10.26 7.01
C ARG A 240 -6.13 11.37 5.97
N GLU A 241 -7.30 11.90 5.77
CA GLU A 241 -7.48 13.10 4.94
C GLU A 241 -6.94 14.32 5.70
N ILE A 242 -6.19 15.17 5.00
CA ILE A 242 -5.63 16.40 5.56
C ILE A 242 -6.59 17.53 5.30
N ALA A 243 -7.06 18.17 6.37
CA ALA A 243 -7.95 19.32 6.28
C ALA A 243 -7.20 20.56 5.73
N GLU A 244 -7.94 21.43 5.03
CA GLU A 244 -7.37 22.63 4.38
C GLU A 244 -6.48 23.49 5.30
N PRO A 245 -6.82 23.78 6.56
CA PRO A 245 -5.95 24.57 7.44
C PRO A 245 -4.60 23.90 7.72
N GLU A 246 -4.59 22.57 7.91
CA GLU A 246 -3.36 21.78 8.10
C GLU A 246 -2.51 21.78 6.82
N GLY A 247 -3.15 21.56 5.66
CA GLY A 247 -2.49 21.57 4.36
C GLY A 247 -1.82 22.91 4.08
N LYS A 248 -2.52 24.01 4.30
CA LYS A 248 -1.95 25.37 4.17
C LYS A 248 -0.76 25.60 5.08
N ALA A 249 -0.82 25.14 6.33
CA ALA A 249 0.29 25.27 7.28
C ALA A 249 1.53 24.48 6.83
N LEU A 250 1.34 23.26 6.30
CA LEU A 250 2.43 22.43 5.75
C LEU A 250 3.10 23.09 4.54
N LEU A 251 2.32 23.66 3.63
CA LEU A 251 2.85 24.37 2.46
C LEU A 251 3.58 25.66 2.86
N ALA A 252 3.06 26.41 3.82
CA ALA A 252 3.70 27.63 4.32
C ALA A 252 5.05 27.36 5.02
N ALA A 253 5.21 26.18 5.60
CA ALA A 253 6.47 25.78 6.24
C ALA A 253 7.61 25.52 5.25
N LEU A 254 7.31 25.26 3.97
CA LEU A 254 8.32 25.06 2.93
C LEU A 254 8.95 26.36 2.44
N GLY A 255 8.30 27.50 2.65
CA GLY A 255 8.78 28.82 2.21
C GLY A 255 9.64 29.55 3.26
N ARG A 256 9.98 28.87 4.35
CA ARG A 256 10.81 29.40 5.45
C ARG A 256 12.14 28.67 5.48
#